data_8e6366cbc637257534df3d4852c37899
#
_entry.id   8e6366cbc637257534df3d4852c37899
#
_cell.length_a   1.000
_cell.length_b   1.000
_cell.length_c   1.000
_cell.angle_alpha   90.00
_cell.angle_beta   90.00
_cell.angle_gamma   90.00
#
_symmetry.space_group_name_H-M   'P 1'
#
loop_
_entity.id
_entity.type
_entity.pdbx_description
1 polymer ?
#
loop_
_entity_poly.entity_id
_entity_poly.type
_entity_poly.pdbx_seq_one_letter_code
_entity_poly.pdbx_strand_id
1 'polypeptide(L)'
;WARITPEMLNVSASVAMAELMLSGCTTASDHLYLFPNGCRLDDTIDAAREIGLRFHATRGAMSLGESRGGLPPDALTESEDDILRDASRVIEAYHDPARFSMVRVGVAPCSPFSVTEHLMREAALLARSYGVGLHTHLAESVNDVAFSREKYNRTPAEYAEALGWTGPDVWHA
;
A
#
# COMPACT_ATOMS: atom_id res chain seq x y z
N TRP A 1 -4.65 13.45 9.41
CA TRP A 1 -4.85 12.02 9.12
C TRP A 1 -5.49 11.29 10.30
N ALA A 2 -5.08 11.52 11.54
CA ALA A 2 -5.62 10.84 12.72
C ALA A 2 -7.14 11.00 12.95
N ARG A 3 -7.82 11.88 12.21
CA ARG A 3 -9.27 12.11 12.32
C ARG A 3 -10.08 11.52 11.18
N ILE A 4 -9.46 10.84 10.23
CA ILE A 4 -10.15 10.17 9.13
C ILE A 4 -11.04 9.06 9.71
N THR A 5 -12.27 8.97 9.22
CA THR A 5 -13.23 7.90 9.56
C THR A 5 -13.49 7.01 8.35
N PRO A 6 -14.03 5.79 8.53
CA PRO A 6 -14.43 4.93 7.42
C PRO A 6 -15.33 5.62 6.39
N GLU A 7 -16.32 6.38 6.87
CA GLU A 7 -17.22 7.15 6.00
C GLU A 7 -16.47 8.21 5.18
N MET A 8 -15.56 8.97 5.82
CA MET A 8 -14.74 9.97 5.11
C MET A 8 -13.86 9.30 4.05
N LEU A 9 -13.30 8.15 4.34
CA LEU A 9 -12.47 7.40 3.43
C LEU A 9 -13.27 6.91 2.22
N ASN A 10 -14.43 6.29 2.44
CA ASN A 10 -15.33 5.83 1.38
C ASN A 10 -15.80 6.99 0.48
N VAL A 11 -16.29 8.08 1.07
CA VAL A 11 -16.75 9.26 0.31
C VAL A 11 -15.62 9.89 -0.50
N SER A 12 -14.42 10.04 0.10
CA SER A 12 -13.27 10.61 -0.60
C SER A 12 -12.83 9.74 -1.77
N ALA A 13 -12.80 8.43 -1.59
CA ALA A 13 -12.50 7.48 -2.65
C ALA A 13 -13.55 7.52 -3.78
N SER A 14 -14.84 7.57 -3.42
CA SER A 14 -15.94 7.68 -4.38
C SER A 14 -15.83 8.94 -5.24
N VAL A 15 -15.55 10.10 -4.64
CA VAL A 15 -15.38 11.36 -5.37
C VAL A 15 -14.17 11.28 -6.30
N ALA A 16 -13.01 10.84 -5.82
CA ALA A 16 -11.82 10.72 -6.64
C ALA A 16 -12.02 9.74 -7.82
N MET A 17 -12.67 8.61 -7.58
CA MET A 17 -12.99 7.63 -8.63
C MET A 17 -13.99 8.18 -9.65
N ALA A 18 -14.99 8.97 -9.20
CA ALA A 18 -15.93 9.63 -10.10
C ALA A 18 -15.22 10.61 -11.05
N GLU A 19 -14.30 11.43 -10.53
CA GLU A 19 -13.50 12.34 -11.34
C GLU A 19 -12.63 11.60 -12.36
N LEU A 20 -12.00 10.50 -11.94
CA LEU A 20 -11.22 9.63 -12.83
C LEU A 20 -12.08 9.06 -13.95
N MET A 21 -13.28 8.56 -13.65
CA MET A 21 -14.20 8.01 -14.65
C MET A 21 -14.68 9.08 -15.62
N LEU A 22 -15.00 10.29 -15.14
CA LEU A 22 -15.39 11.42 -15.97
C LEU A 22 -14.26 11.87 -16.91
N SER A 23 -13.00 11.66 -16.52
CA SER A 23 -11.83 11.91 -17.38
C SER A 23 -11.54 10.78 -18.38
N GLY A 24 -12.33 9.69 -18.36
CA GLY A 24 -12.17 8.55 -19.24
C GLY A 24 -11.32 7.40 -18.66
N CYS A 25 -10.95 7.46 -17.39
CA CYS A 25 -10.24 6.40 -16.72
C CYS A 25 -11.16 5.19 -16.48
N THR A 26 -10.71 4.00 -16.83
CA THR A 26 -11.48 2.75 -16.66
C THR A 26 -10.89 1.82 -15.61
N THR A 27 -9.71 2.14 -15.09
CA THR A 27 -9.01 1.37 -14.06
C THR A 27 -8.18 2.32 -13.22
N ALA A 28 -8.27 2.19 -11.91
CA ALA A 28 -7.44 2.95 -10.97
C ALA A 28 -6.75 2.02 -9.98
N SER A 29 -5.66 2.50 -9.41
CA SER A 29 -5.03 1.94 -8.22
C SER A 29 -4.89 3.05 -7.20
N ASP A 30 -4.91 2.70 -5.91
CA ASP A 30 -4.53 3.62 -4.84
C ASP A 30 -3.45 3.01 -3.96
N HIS A 31 -2.93 3.82 -3.05
CA HIS A 31 -1.99 3.39 -2.03
C HIS A 31 -2.50 3.84 -0.66
N LEU A 32 -3.45 3.08 -0.09
CA LEU A 32 -3.97 3.35 1.24
C LEU A 32 -3.06 2.72 2.29
N TYR A 33 -2.45 3.55 3.13
CA TYR A 33 -1.53 3.12 4.20
C TYR A 33 -1.86 3.76 5.57
N LEU A 34 -3.05 4.33 5.72
CA LEU A 34 -3.54 4.98 6.93
C LEU A 34 -4.85 4.34 7.38
N PHE A 35 -4.87 3.74 8.56
CA PHE A 35 -6.01 3.01 9.09
C PHE A 35 -6.46 3.49 10.48
N PRO A 36 -6.59 4.82 10.73
CA PRO A 36 -7.07 5.33 12.01
C PRO A 36 -8.57 5.06 12.17
N ASN A 37 -9.04 5.07 13.41
CA ASN A 37 -10.46 5.06 13.78
C ASN A 37 -11.29 3.93 13.15
N GLY A 38 -10.67 2.77 12.90
CA GLY A 38 -11.34 1.62 12.30
C GLY A 38 -11.46 1.66 10.78
N CYS A 39 -10.78 2.60 10.10
CA CYS A 39 -10.64 2.59 8.65
C CYS A 39 -10.01 1.27 8.18
N ARG A 40 -10.45 0.80 7.03
CA ARG A 40 -9.96 -0.44 6.39
C ARG A 40 -9.84 -0.25 4.89
N LEU A 41 -9.09 -1.12 4.23
CA LEU A 41 -9.04 -1.15 2.77
C LEU A 41 -10.42 -1.49 2.17
N ASP A 42 -11.24 -2.19 2.93
CA ASP A 42 -12.64 -2.49 2.60
C ASP A 42 -13.43 -1.23 2.22
N ASP A 43 -13.22 -0.11 2.91
CA ASP A 43 -13.94 1.15 2.68
C ASP A 43 -13.71 1.71 1.26
N THR A 44 -12.49 1.62 0.74
CA THR A 44 -12.17 2.05 -0.63
C THR A 44 -12.58 1.03 -1.68
N ILE A 45 -12.53 -0.27 -1.35
CA ILE A 45 -13.03 -1.34 -2.22
C ILE A 45 -14.54 -1.23 -2.40
N ASP A 46 -15.28 -0.97 -1.33
CA ASP A 46 -16.73 -0.78 -1.40
C ASP A 46 -17.10 0.45 -2.24
N ALA A 47 -16.38 1.57 -2.07
CA ALA A 47 -16.53 2.74 -2.94
C ALA A 47 -16.33 2.40 -4.43
N ALA A 48 -15.28 1.64 -4.75
CA ALA A 48 -15.00 1.22 -6.12
C ALA A 48 -16.10 0.31 -6.71
N ARG A 49 -16.64 -0.59 -5.88
CA ARG A 49 -17.74 -1.48 -6.27
C ARG A 49 -19.03 -0.72 -6.53
N GLU A 50 -19.36 0.24 -5.65
CA GLU A 50 -20.57 1.06 -5.78
C GLU A 50 -20.55 1.93 -7.03
N ILE A 51 -19.40 2.56 -7.33
CA ILE A 51 -19.27 3.42 -8.50
C ILE A 51 -19.02 2.65 -9.81
N GLY A 52 -18.55 1.39 -9.71
CA GLY A 52 -18.33 0.53 -10.87
C GLY A 52 -16.99 0.78 -11.58
N LEU A 53 -15.97 1.28 -10.89
CA LEU A 53 -14.61 1.43 -11.42
C LEU A 53 -13.82 0.15 -11.16
N ARG A 54 -13.05 -0.30 -12.18
CA ARG A 54 -12.06 -1.37 -11.95
C ARG A 54 -10.95 -0.85 -11.05
N PHE A 55 -10.68 -1.57 -9.96
CA PHE A 55 -9.83 -1.07 -8.89
C PHE A 55 -8.76 -2.08 -8.47
N HIS A 56 -7.52 -1.64 -8.49
CA HIS A 56 -6.40 -2.37 -7.89
C HIS A 56 -6.10 -1.75 -6.53
N ALA A 57 -6.79 -2.24 -5.52
CA ALA A 57 -6.61 -1.81 -4.14
C ALA A 57 -5.25 -2.27 -3.61
N THR A 58 -4.48 -1.40 -2.97
CA THR A 58 -3.23 -1.83 -2.34
C THR A 58 -3.30 -1.68 -0.82
N ARG A 59 -3.06 -2.79 -0.10
CA ARG A 59 -2.96 -2.78 1.36
C ARG A 59 -1.62 -2.17 1.74
N GLY A 60 -1.62 -0.86 1.92
CA GLY A 60 -0.47 -0.11 2.40
C GLY A 60 -0.21 -0.33 3.89
N ALA A 61 0.95 0.10 4.37
CA ALA A 61 1.30 -0.08 5.77
C ALA A 61 2.39 0.90 6.22
N MET A 62 2.32 1.28 7.48
CA MET A 62 3.41 1.96 8.21
C MET A 62 3.62 1.26 9.54
N SER A 63 4.82 0.75 9.79
CA SER A 63 5.18 0.05 11.03
C SER A 63 6.26 0.76 11.86
N LEU A 64 6.93 1.73 11.27
CA LEU A 64 8.06 2.43 11.88
C LEU A 64 7.72 3.89 12.12
N GLY A 65 7.38 4.24 13.37
CA GLY A 65 7.04 5.61 13.76
C GLY A 65 8.25 6.45 14.16
N GLU A 66 8.01 7.74 14.43
CA GLU A 66 9.04 8.73 14.81
C GLU A 66 9.89 8.27 15.99
N SER A 67 9.28 7.68 17.01
CA SER A 67 9.99 7.17 18.21
C SER A 67 11.01 6.07 17.90
N ARG A 68 10.88 5.42 16.75
CA ARG A 68 11.76 4.34 16.27
C ARG A 68 12.57 4.71 15.04
N GLY A 69 12.66 6.00 14.73
CA GLY A 69 13.45 6.54 13.62
C GLY A 69 12.78 6.44 12.25
N GLY A 70 11.46 6.27 12.21
CA GLY A 70 10.63 6.44 11.01
C GLY A 70 10.14 7.88 10.87
N LEU A 71 9.36 8.15 9.84
CA LEU A 71 8.78 9.48 9.60
C LEU A 71 7.31 9.63 10.06
N PRO A 72 6.46 8.60 10.03
CA PRO A 72 5.07 8.77 10.43
C PRO A 72 4.92 8.92 11.95
N PRO A 73 3.90 9.68 12.42
CA PRO A 73 3.54 9.70 13.83
C PRO A 73 3.26 8.28 14.35
N ASP A 74 3.74 7.97 15.55
CA ASP A 74 3.56 6.63 16.15
C ASP A 74 2.10 6.18 16.22
N ALA A 75 1.18 7.11 16.45
CA ALA A 75 -0.26 6.84 16.52
C ALA A 75 -0.89 6.36 15.18
N LEU A 76 -0.16 6.44 14.09
CA LEU A 76 -0.60 6.02 12.75
C LEU A 76 0.12 4.76 12.27
N THR A 77 0.95 4.17 13.10
CA THR A 77 1.63 2.90 12.79
C THR A 77 0.85 1.71 13.31
N GLU A 78 1.03 0.58 12.65
CA GLU A 78 0.44 -0.71 13.02
C GLU A 78 1.54 -1.71 13.41
N SER A 79 1.17 -2.77 14.13
CA SER A 79 2.09 -3.89 14.34
C SER A 79 2.28 -4.68 13.04
N GLU A 80 3.48 -5.19 12.81
CA GLU A 80 3.78 -5.94 11.57
C GLU A 80 2.93 -7.21 11.44
N ASP A 81 2.65 -7.88 12.55
CA ASP A 81 1.77 -9.06 12.58
C ASP A 81 0.34 -8.71 12.16
N ASP A 82 -0.19 -7.56 12.62
CA ASP A 82 -1.52 -7.11 12.22
C ASP A 82 -1.57 -6.71 10.75
N ILE A 83 -0.52 -6.03 10.26
CA ILE A 83 -0.37 -5.67 8.84
C ILE A 83 -0.42 -6.91 7.95
N LEU A 84 0.40 -7.92 8.24
CA LEU A 84 0.49 -9.14 7.44
C LEU A 84 -0.81 -9.97 7.52
N ARG A 85 -1.41 -10.02 8.71
CA ARG A 85 -2.70 -10.70 8.90
C ARG A 85 -3.82 -10.03 8.12
N ASP A 86 -3.90 -8.69 8.15
CA ASP A 86 -4.92 -7.96 7.40
C ASP A 86 -4.66 -7.99 5.90
N ALA A 87 -3.40 -7.97 5.46
CA ALA A 87 -3.05 -8.17 4.05
C ALA A 87 -3.55 -9.52 3.53
N SER A 88 -3.33 -10.60 4.27
CA SER A 88 -3.87 -11.93 3.93
C SER A 88 -5.41 -11.91 3.87
N ARG A 89 -6.04 -11.34 4.87
CA ARG A 89 -7.50 -11.23 4.95
C ARG A 89 -8.11 -10.51 3.74
N VAL A 90 -7.58 -9.35 3.36
CA VAL A 90 -8.13 -8.58 2.23
C VAL A 90 -7.88 -9.27 0.89
N ILE A 91 -6.74 -9.94 0.74
CA ILE A 91 -6.46 -10.75 -0.46
C ILE A 91 -7.50 -11.87 -0.57
N GLU A 92 -7.69 -12.65 0.49
CA GLU A 92 -8.64 -13.78 0.51
C GLU A 92 -10.10 -13.33 0.30
N ALA A 93 -10.46 -12.15 0.82
CA ALA A 93 -11.83 -11.63 0.73
C ALA A 93 -12.17 -10.99 -0.63
N TYR A 94 -11.19 -10.36 -1.30
CA TYR A 94 -11.49 -9.46 -2.40
C TYR A 94 -10.70 -9.69 -3.68
N HIS A 95 -9.52 -10.35 -3.62
CA HIS A 95 -8.70 -10.50 -4.81
C HIS A 95 -9.33 -11.47 -5.81
N ASP A 96 -9.58 -11.00 -7.03
CA ASP A 96 -9.97 -11.83 -8.15
C ASP A 96 -8.86 -11.83 -9.20
N PRO A 97 -8.16 -12.97 -9.42
CA PRO A 97 -7.06 -13.08 -10.38
C PRO A 97 -7.54 -13.12 -11.84
N ALA A 98 -8.84 -13.23 -12.08
CA ALA A 98 -9.38 -13.35 -13.44
C ALA A 98 -9.00 -12.13 -14.29
N ARG A 99 -8.82 -12.37 -15.60
CA ARG A 99 -8.56 -11.28 -16.54
C ARG A 99 -9.75 -10.31 -16.55
N PHE A 100 -9.47 -9.00 -16.41
CA PHE A 100 -10.48 -7.94 -16.34
C PHE A 100 -11.37 -7.97 -15.10
N SER A 101 -10.99 -8.67 -14.04
CA SER A 101 -11.70 -8.59 -12.76
C SER A 101 -11.87 -7.14 -12.30
N MET A 102 -12.95 -6.89 -11.57
CA MET A 102 -13.27 -5.54 -11.08
C MET A 102 -12.42 -5.14 -9.87
N VAL A 103 -11.99 -6.11 -9.06
CA VAL A 103 -11.16 -5.84 -7.88
C VAL A 103 -9.95 -6.75 -7.88
N ARG A 104 -8.78 -6.15 -7.77
CA ARG A 104 -7.53 -6.83 -7.43
C ARG A 104 -6.95 -6.22 -6.17
N VAL A 105 -6.21 -7.02 -5.41
CA VAL A 105 -5.52 -6.56 -4.20
C VAL A 105 -4.02 -6.75 -4.39
N GLY A 106 -3.24 -5.78 -3.96
CA GLY A 106 -1.79 -5.83 -3.85
C GLY A 106 -1.33 -5.53 -2.43
N VAL A 107 -0.07 -5.85 -2.12
CA VAL A 107 0.56 -5.55 -0.83
C VAL A 107 1.51 -4.36 -1.01
N ALA A 108 1.39 -3.35 -0.14
CA ALA A 108 2.05 -2.08 -0.39
C ALA A 108 2.58 -1.38 0.89
N PRO A 109 3.64 -1.87 1.54
CA PRO A 109 4.36 -1.07 2.54
C PRO A 109 4.63 0.33 1.99
N CYS A 110 4.36 1.38 2.79
CA CYS A 110 4.32 2.76 2.30
C CYS A 110 5.64 3.19 1.65
N SER A 111 6.74 3.03 2.37
CA SER A 111 8.07 3.40 1.87
C SER A 111 9.16 2.80 2.78
N PRO A 112 10.42 2.76 2.35
CA PRO A 112 11.56 2.35 3.21
C PRO A 112 11.77 3.21 4.48
N PHE A 113 11.11 4.37 4.57
CA PHE A 113 11.19 5.25 5.76
C PHE A 113 10.15 4.97 6.82
N SER A 114 9.08 4.28 6.45
CA SER A 114 7.89 4.10 7.29
C SER A 114 7.67 2.64 7.70
N VAL A 115 8.54 1.74 7.25
CA VAL A 115 8.49 0.31 7.58
C VAL A 115 9.89 -0.24 7.83
N THR A 116 9.97 -1.41 8.45
CA THR A 116 11.24 -2.12 8.68
C THR A 116 11.64 -2.95 7.46
N GLU A 117 12.95 -3.32 7.37
CA GLU A 117 13.40 -4.31 6.38
C GLU A 117 12.69 -5.66 6.53
N HIS A 118 12.36 -6.04 7.79
CA HIS A 118 11.63 -7.27 8.06
C HIS A 118 10.26 -7.24 7.38
N LEU A 119 9.46 -6.19 7.60
CA LEU A 119 8.15 -6.06 6.95
C LEU A 119 8.27 -6.04 5.43
N MET A 120 9.25 -5.35 4.87
CA MET A 120 9.47 -5.35 3.41
C MET A 120 9.68 -6.78 2.87
N ARG A 121 10.50 -7.59 3.55
CA ARG A 121 10.75 -8.99 3.14
C ARG A 121 9.52 -9.87 3.28
N GLU A 122 8.85 -9.81 4.44
CA GLU A 122 7.66 -10.62 4.70
C GLU A 122 6.50 -10.24 3.78
N ALA A 123 6.32 -8.94 3.48
CA ALA A 123 5.34 -8.47 2.52
C ALA A 123 5.60 -9.02 1.11
N ALA A 124 6.86 -9.07 0.67
CA ALA A 124 7.22 -9.65 -0.62
C ALA A 124 6.97 -11.16 -0.68
N LEU A 125 7.29 -11.89 0.39
CA LEU A 125 7.01 -13.32 0.50
C LEU A 125 5.50 -13.59 0.50
N LEU A 126 4.76 -12.83 1.30
CA LEU A 126 3.31 -12.94 1.39
C LEU A 126 2.64 -12.70 0.03
N ALA A 127 2.93 -11.59 -0.62
CA ALA A 127 2.34 -11.25 -1.91
C ALA A 127 2.59 -12.35 -2.95
N ARG A 128 3.81 -12.87 -3.02
CA ARG A 128 4.16 -13.95 -3.95
C ARG A 128 3.50 -15.27 -3.61
N SER A 129 3.27 -15.58 -2.34
CA SER A 129 2.54 -16.78 -1.94
C SER A 129 1.08 -16.78 -2.41
N TYR A 130 0.49 -15.59 -2.53
CA TYR A 130 -0.86 -15.40 -3.05
C TYR A 130 -0.90 -15.06 -4.56
N GLY A 131 0.26 -14.84 -5.20
CA GLY A 131 0.33 -14.42 -6.60
C GLY A 131 -0.22 -13.02 -6.86
N VAL A 132 -0.12 -12.11 -5.87
CA VAL A 132 -0.56 -10.71 -5.98
C VAL A 132 0.62 -9.76 -6.17
N GLY A 133 0.35 -8.53 -6.63
CA GLY A 133 1.37 -7.53 -6.89
C GLY A 133 1.89 -6.83 -5.64
N LEU A 134 3.06 -6.23 -5.80
CA LEU A 134 3.79 -5.45 -4.80
C LEU A 134 3.93 -4.00 -5.23
N HIS A 135 3.69 -3.07 -4.31
CA HIS A 135 3.83 -1.64 -4.54
C HIS A 135 4.47 -0.92 -3.36
N THR A 136 5.28 0.10 -3.62
CA THR A 136 5.83 1.00 -2.61
C THR A 136 6.28 2.31 -3.25
N HIS A 137 6.38 3.39 -2.45
CA HIS A 137 7.09 4.60 -2.87
C HIS A 137 8.60 4.35 -2.78
N LEU A 138 9.31 4.65 -3.85
CA LEU A 138 10.74 4.43 -3.93
C LEU A 138 11.45 5.56 -4.67
N ALA A 139 12.43 6.19 -4.02
CA ALA A 139 13.21 7.28 -4.60
C ALA A 139 12.38 8.49 -5.05
N GLU A 140 11.30 8.80 -4.33
CA GLU A 140 10.40 9.92 -4.60
C GLU A 140 11.13 11.27 -4.61
N SER A 141 12.13 11.42 -3.74
CA SER A 141 12.90 12.65 -3.59
C SER A 141 14.40 12.41 -3.40
N VAL A 142 15.19 13.48 -3.55
CA VAL A 142 16.63 13.43 -3.27
C VAL A 142 16.92 13.07 -1.81
N ASN A 143 16.02 13.38 -0.89
CA ASN A 143 16.15 13.01 0.52
C ASN A 143 16.07 11.51 0.73
N ASP A 144 15.29 10.81 -0.07
CA ASP A 144 15.15 9.36 -0.03
C ASP A 144 16.45 8.68 -0.41
N VAL A 145 17.12 9.19 -1.43
CA VAL A 145 18.44 8.70 -1.85
C VAL A 145 19.47 8.91 -0.74
N ALA A 146 19.48 10.10 -0.11
CA ALA A 146 20.38 10.41 0.99
C ALA A 146 20.12 9.49 2.20
N PHE A 147 18.87 9.34 2.60
CA PHE A 147 18.46 8.46 3.70
C PHE A 147 18.85 6.99 3.43
N SER A 148 18.59 6.49 2.24
CA SER A 148 18.89 5.10 1.88
C SER A 148 20.41 4.83 1.93
N ARG A 149 21.20 5.78 1.44
CA ARG A 149 22.67 5.69 1.50
C ARG A 149 23.19 5.74 2.94
N GLU A 150 22.66 6.66 3.75
CA GLU A 150 23.08 6.83 5.14
C GLU A 150 22.72 5.61 5.99
N LYS A 151 21.47 5.16 5.88
CA LYS A 151 20.93 4.09 6.75
C LYS A 151 21.29 2.68 6.30
N TYR A 152 21.30 2.44 4.99
CA TYR A 152 21.45 1.09 4.43
C TYR A 152 22.74 0.92 3.62
N ASN A 153 23.51 1.99 3.41
CA ASN A 153 24.70 2.03 2.53
C ASN A 153 24.39 1.52 1.11
N ARG A 154 23.20 1.85 0.61
CA ARG A 154 22.66 1.45 -0.69
C ARG A 154 21.85 2.57 -1.30
N THR A 155 21.77 2.58 -2.63
CA THR A 155 20.74 3.38 -3.32
C THR A 155 19.35 2.76 -3.07
N PRO A 156 18.25 3.52 -3.24
CA PRO A 156 16.90 2.95 -3.11
C PRO A 156 16.68 1.71 -4.00
N ALA A 157 17.19 1.71 -5.23
CA ALA A 157 17.05 0.57 -6.13
C ALA A 157 17.82 -0.67 -5.65
N GLU A 158 19.08 -0.49 -5.22
CA GLU A 158 19.88 -1.59 -4.63
C GLU A 158 19.25 -2.12 -3.33
N TYR A 159 18.64 -1.25 -2.55
CA TYR A 159 17.90 -1.64 -1.36
C TYR A 159 16.65 -2.47 -1.71
N ALA A 160 15.85 -2.01 -2.66
CA ALA A 160 14.67 -2.73 -3.14
C ALA A 160 15.07 -4.12 -3.70
N GLU A 161 16.10 -4.19 -4.55
CA GLU A 161 16.62 -5.45 -5.08
C GLU A 161 17.03 -6.42 -3.98
N ALA A 162 17.79 -5.94 -2.98
CA ALA A 162 18.25 -6.77 -1.86
C ALA A 162 17.11 -7.33 -0.98
N LEU A 163 15.94 -6.69 -1.01
CA LEU A 163 14.73 -7.12 -0.28
C LEU A 163 13.76 -7.93 -1.15
N GLY A 164 14.10 -8.19 -2.42
CA GLY A 164 13.24 -8.91 -3.33
C GLY A 164 12.13 -8.07 -3.98
N TRP A 165 12.27 -6.74 -3.96
CA TRP A 165 11.30 -5.78 -4.52
C TRP A 165 11.61 -5.44 -5.97
N THR A 166 11.87 -6.45 -6.78
CA THR A 166 12.07 -6.37 -8.23
C THR A 166 11.35 -7.53 -8.91
N GLY A 167 10.92 -7.31 -10.14
CA GLY A 167 10.24 -8.34 -10.93
C GLY A 167 8.97 -7.82 -11.62
N PRO A 168 8.32 -8.66 -12.42
CA PRO A 168 7.12 -8.29 -13.16
C PRO A 168 5.87 -8.10 -12.27
N ASP A 169 5.96 -8.51 -11.03
CA ASP A 169 4.94 -8.39 -9.99
C ASP A 169 5.09 -7.12 -9.14
N VAL A 170 6.10 -6.29 -9.43
CA VAL A 170 6.43 -5.10 -8.63
C VAL A 170 6.29 -3.83 -9.44
N TRP A 171 5.69 -2.79 -8.86
CA TRP A 171 5.74 -1.42 -9.38
C TRP A 171 6.02 -0.41 -8.27
N HIS A 172 6.69 0.67 -8.62
CA HIS A 172 7.08 1.73 -7.69
C HIS A 172 6.44 3.06 -8.09
N ALA A 173 6.19 3.93 -7.09
CA ALA A 173 5.80 5.32 -7.26
C ALA A 173 6.94 6.25 -6.81
#